data_0d26275e8273dd61621979b8b7fc5e15
#
_entry.id   0d26275e8273dd61621979b8b7fc5e15
#
_cell.length_a   1.000
_cell.length_b   1.000
_cell.length_c   1.000
_cell.angle_alpha   90.00
_cell.angle_beta   90.00
_cell.angle_gamma   90.00
#
_symmetry.space_group_name_H-M   'P 1'
#
loop_
_entity.id
_entity.type
_entity.pdbx_description
1 polymer ?
#
loop_
_entity_poly.entity_id
_entity_poly.type
_entity_poly.pdbx_seq_one_letter_code
_entity_poly.pdbx_strand_id
1 'polypeptide(L)'
;MNGVRRIAGYLALALLVLLAGLPGARAHESRPAYLELKETAAGQFSVVWRTPVLAGRRLPIALKLPDSVRNVEEPSVQELPDSLLERRSVEAGPDGLAGKRIDFPGLQLTITDILVRIERLDGTRSTELVRPGRPFLEIVAPRGTLA
;
A
#
# COMPACT_ATOMS: atom_id res chain seq x y z
N MET A 1 -34.82 -45.14 -24.18
CA MET A 1 -34.84 -44.20 -23.03
C MET A 1 -33.71 -44.42 -22.00
N ASN A 2 -33.20 -45.62 -21.82
CA ASN A 2 -32.16 -45.89 -20.80
C ASN A 2 -30.75 -45.45 -21.21
N GLY A 3 -30.43 -45.37 -22.49
CA GLY A 3 -29.12 -44.93 -22.98
C GLY A 3 -28.84 -43.44 -22.74
N VAL A 4 -29.82 -42.56 -23.01
CA VAL A 4 -29.71 -41.13 -22.83
C VAL A 4 -29.48 -40.74 -21.33
N ARG A 5 -30.18 -41.42 -20.45
CA ARG A 5 -30.02 -41.20 -19.00
C ARG A 5 -28.62 -41.61 -18.49
N ARG A 6 -28.06 -42.68 -19.06
CA ARG A 6 -26.70 -43.13 -18.70
C ARG A 6 -25.64 -42.15 -19.22
N ILE A 7 -25.78 -41.67 -20.47
CA ILE A 7 -24.90 -40.67 -21.04
C ILE A 7 -24.95 -39.36 -20.25
N ALA A 8 -26.14 -38.89 -19.87
CA ALA A 8 -26.31 -37.71 -19.02
C ALA A 8 -25.63 -37.87 -17.67
N GLY A 9 -25.71 -39.07 -17.06
CA GLY A 9 -25.05 -39.39 -15.81
C GLY A 9 -23.50 -39.35 -15.93
N TYR A 10 -22.94 -39.89 -17.00
CA TYR A 10 -21.50 -39.85 -17.22
C TYR A 10 -20.99 -38.43 -17.52
N LEU A 11 -21.77 -37.62 -18.23
CA LEU A 11 -21.44 -36.21 -18.50
C LEU A 11 -21.49 -35.38 -17.21
N ALA A 12 -22.47 -35.59 -16.35
CA ALA A 12 -22.58 -34.94 -15.06
C ALA A 12 -21.43 -35.33 -14.11
N LEU A 13 -21.06 -36.61 -14.09
CA LEU A 13 -19.92 -37.08 -13.30
C LEU A 13 -18.59 -36.54 -13.82
N ALA A 14 -18.40 -36.51 -15.13
CA ALA A 14 -17.20 -35.93 -15.75
C ALA A 14 -17.07 -34.43 -15.46
N LEU A 15 -18.18 -33.69 -15.52
CA LEU A 15 -18.22 -32.27 -15.17
C LEU A 15 -17.91 -32.03 -13.69
N LEU A 16 -18.43 -32.90 -12.80
CA LEU A 16 -18.15 -32.82 -11.36
C LEU A 16 -16.68 -33.07 -11.06
N VAL A 17 -16.05 -34.04 -11.72
CA VAL A 17 -14.61 -34.34 -11.57
C VAL A 17 -13.76 -33.18 -12.11
N LEU A 18 -14.17 -32.58 -13.23
CA LEU A 18 -13.49 -31.43 -13.81
C LEU A 18 -13.53 -30.20 -12.89
N LEU A 19 -14.69 -29.95 -12.24
CA LEU A 19 -14.87 -28.87 -11.26
C LEU A 19 -14.11 -29.13 -9.95
N ALA A 20 -14.02 -30.38 -9.51
CA ALA A 20 -13.26 -30.74 -8.32
C ALA A 20 -11.74 -30.69 -8.51
N GLY A 21 -11.27 -30.78 -9.76
CA GLY A 21 -9.84 -30.72 -10.12
C GLY A 21 -9.31 -29.30 -10.37
N LEU A 22 -10.13 -28.26 -10.27
CA LEU A 22 -9.64 -26.87 -10.39
C LEU A 22 -8.79 -26.57 -9.16
N PRO A 23 -7.46 -26.38 -9.32
CA PRO A 23 -6.65 -25.87 -8.22
C PRO A 23 -7.28 -24.56 -7.81
N GLY A 24 -7.64 -24.44 -6.54
CA GLY A 24 -8.18 -23.18 -6.01
C GLY A 24 -7.26 -22.06 -6.45
N ALA A 25 -7.78 -21.12 -7.25
CA ALA A 25 -7.06 -19.94 -7.62
C ALA A 25 -6.67 -19.24 -6.30
N ARG A 26 -5.46 -19.49 -5.84
CA ARG A 26 -4.85 -18.65 -4.80
C ARG A 26 -4.69 -17.29 -5.47
N ALA A 27 -5.67 -16.42 -5.27
CA ALA A 27 -5.46 -15.01 -5.45
C ALA A 27 -4.24 -14.70 -4.57
N HIS A 28 -3.10 -14.44 -5.19
CA HIS A 28 -1.97 -13.87 -4.51
C HIS A 28 -2.49 -12.57 -3.91
N GLU A 29 -2.79 -12.57 -2.61
CA GLU A 29 -3.03 -11.34 -1.88
C GLU A 29 -1.74 -10.54 -1.93
N SER A 30 -1.57 -9.73 -2.97
CA SER A 30 -0.57 -8.69 -2.97
C SER A 30 -1.06 -7.63 -2.00
N ARG A 31 -0.63 -7.75 -0.74
CA ARG A 31 -0.89 -6.72 0.26
C ARG A 31 -0.06 -5.51 -0.11
N PRO A 32 -0.67 -4.35 -0.41
CA PRO A 32 0.08 -3.15 -0.69
C PRO A 32 0.86 -2.73 0.56
N ALA A 33 2.01 -2.09 0.36
CA ALA A 33 2.61 -1.28 1.40
C ALA A 33 1.71 -0.08 1.68
N TYR A 34 1.83 0.50 2.87
CA TYR A 34 0.95 1.58 3.29
C TYR A 34 1.75 2.70 3.93
N LEU A 35 1.51 3.93 3.47
CA LEU A 35 2.03 5.15 4.05
C LEU A 35 0.87 6.04 4.47
N GLU A 36 0.85 6.45 5.73
CA GLU A 36 -0.04 7.47 6.22
C GLU A 36 0.76 8.68 6.67
N LEU A 37 0.35 9.85 6.20
CA LEU A 37 0.88 11.15 6.58
C LEU A 37 -0.28 11.94 7.17
N LYS A 38 -0.26 12.16 8.46
CA LYS A 38 -1.29 12.94 9.16
C LYS A 38 -0.66 14.20 9.72
N GLU A 39 -1.13 15.35 9.26
CA GLU A 39 -0.73 16.63 9.81
C GLU A 39 -1.37 16.83 11.18
N THR A 40 -0.54 16.98 12.20
CA THR A 40 -0.96 17.12 13.62
C THR A 40 -0.91 18.57 14.10
N ALA A 41 -0.02 19.36 13.52
CA ALA A 41 0.09 20.81 13.67
C ALA A 41 0.68 21.38 12.37
N ALA A 42 0.67 22.69 12.20
CA ALA A 42 1.21 23.32 10.99
C ALA A 42 2.66 22.88 10.74
N GLY A 43 2.88 22.16 9.63
CA GLY A 43 4.19 21.62 9.24
C GLY A 43 4.68 20.42 10.05
N GLN A 44 3.87 19.91 10.98
CA GLN A 44 4.19 18.71 11.77
C GLN A 44 3.32 17.54 11.35
N PHE A 45 3.95 16.37 11.15
CA PHE A 45 3.26 15.18 10.68
C PHE A 45 3.57 13.95 11.55
N SER A 46 2.54 13.18 11.81
CA SER A 46 2.66 11.78 12.21
C SER A 46 2.75 10.94 10.94
N VAL A 47 3.77 10.11 10.87
CA VAL A 47 4.03 9.22 9.72
C VAL A 47 3.93 7.78 10.18
N VAL A 48 3.10 6.99 9.49
CA VAL A 48 3.00 5.55 9.67
C VAL A 48 3.39 4.88 8.36
N TRP A 49 4.49 4.12 8.38
CA TRP A 49 4.99 3.35 7.26
C TRP A 49 4.88 1.86 7.54
N ARG A 50 4.11 1.15 6.73
CA ARG A 50 3.91 -0.29 6.85
C ARG A 50 4.41 -1.01 5.61
N THR A 51 5.39 -1.88 5.80
CA THR A 51 5.93 -2.74 4.75
C THR A 51 5.48 -4.17 4.97
N PRO A 52 4.82 -4.83 4.00
CA PRO A 52 4.42 -6.23 4.15
C PRO A 52 5.64 -7.15 4.20
N VAL A 53 5.49 -8.24 4.94
CA VAL A 53 6.41 -9.37 4.96
C VAL A 53 5.79 -10.49 4.15
N LEU A 54 6.43 -10.88 3.06
CA LEU A 54 5.97 -11.95 2.18
C LEU A 54 6.89 -13.17 2.33
N ALA A 55 6.28 -14.33 2.63
CA ALA A 55 7.03 -15.59 2.83
C ALA A 55 8.20 -15.44 3.83
N GLY A 56 8.00 -14.73 4.92
CA GLY A 56 9.00 -14.47 5.94
C GLY A 56 10.11 -13.49 5.53
N ARG A 57 9.98 -12.85 4.38
CA ARG A 57 10.95 -11.87 3.88
C ARG A 57 10.33 -10.48 3.82
N ARG A 58 11.08 -9.50 4.34
CA ARG A 58 10.75 -8.10 4.19
C ARG A 58 10.96 -7.67 2.73
N LEU A 59 10.01 -6.92 2.18
CA LEU A 59 10.20 -6.29 0.87
C LEU A 59 11.30 -5.24 0.94
N PRO A 60 12.13 -5.10 -0.11
CA PRO A 60 13.25 -4.14 -0.15
C PRO A 60 12.79 -2.71 -0.46
N ILE A 61 11.69 -2.27 0.14
CA ILE A 61 11.12 -0.94 -0.07
C ILE A 61 11.49 -0.06 1.11
N ALA A 62 12.10 1.07 0.85
CA ALA A 62 12.39 2.08 1.85
C ALA A 62 11.50 3.32 1.67
N LEU A 63 11.23 4.03 2.75
CA LEU A 63 10.58 5.34 2.74
C LEU A 63 11.66 6.43 2.81
N LYS A 64 11.75 7.24 1.76
CA LYS A 64 12.62 8.41 1.74
C LYS A 64 11.78 9.68 1.68
N LEU A 65 11.67 10.36 2.81
CA LEU A 65 11.05 11.67 2.91
C LEU A 65 11.97 12.76 2.30
N PRO A 66 11.41 13.92 1.90
CA PRO A 66 12.22 15.05 1.41
C PRO A 66 13.32 15.44 2.38
N ASP A 67 14.46 15.89 1.88
CA ASP A 67 15.63 16.29 2.71
C ASP A 67 15.32 17.45 3.68
N SER A 68 14.29 18.25 3.37
CA SER A 68 13.79 19.32 4.24
C SER A 68 12.98 18.82 5.44
N VAL A 69 12.61 17.53 5.46
CA VAL A 69 11.82 16.91 6.53
C VAL A 69 12.76 16.30 7.55
N ARG A 70 12.56 16.62 8.81
CA ARG A 70 13.38 16.12 9.92
C ARG A 70 12.55 15.33 10.91
N ASN A 71 13.12 14.26 11.45
CA ASN A 71 12.52 13.58 12.59
C ASN A 71 12.57 14.49 13.84
N VAL A 72 11.44 14.59 14.54
CA VAL A 72 11.35 15.30 15.83
C VAL A 72 11.90 14.42 16.94
N GLU A 73 11.67 13.13 16.82
CA GLU A 73 12.11 12.09 17.73
C GLU A 73 12.62 10.87 16.97
N GLU A 74 13.28 9.95 17.64
CA GLU A 74 13.77 8.72 17.01
C GLU A 74 12.60 7.86 16.50
N PRO A 75 12.64 7.37 15.26
CA PRO A 75 11.61 6.50 14.72
C PRO A 75 11.45 5.21 15.51
N SER A 76 10.22 4.82 15.78
CA SER A 76 9.91 3.53 16.40
C SER A 76 9.57 2.49 15.34
N VAL A 77 10.08 1.26 15.51
CA VAL A 77 9.85 0.13 14.60
C VAL A 77 9.26 -1.03 15.39
N GLN A 78 8.17 -1.58 14.88
CA GLN A 78 7.48 -2.74 15.43
C GLN A 78 7.38 -3.85 14.38
N GLU A 79 7.86 -5.03 14.70
CA GLU A 79 7.66 -6.22 13.88
C GLU A 79 6.30 -6.84 14.21
N LEU A 80 5.49 -7.04 13.16
CA LEU A 80 4.23 -7.76 13.21
C LEU A 80 4.37 -9.07 12.42
N PRO A 81 3.50 -10.06 12.63
CA PRO A 81 3.61 -11.35 11.93
C PRO A 81 3.60 -11.25 10.40
N ASP A 82 2.95 -10.23 9.85
CA ASP A 82 2.71 -10.04 8.42
C ASP A 82 3.30 -8.74 7.85
N SER A 83 3.91 -7.91 8.70
CA SER A 83 4.41 -6.60 8.29
C SER A 83 5.41 -6.01 9.28
N LEU A 84 6.17 -5.05 8.78
CA LEU A 84 6.97 -4.14 9.61
C LEU A 84 6.24 -2.80 9.68
N LEU A 85 6.05 -2.29 10.87
CA LEU A 85 5.41 -1.01 11.12
C LEU A 85 6.42 -0.02 11.70
N GLU A 86 6.61 1.09 11.00
CA GLU A 86 7.47 2.18 11.43
C GLU A 86 6.62 3.43 11.69
N ARG A 87 6.85 4.08 12.82
CA ARG A 87 6.21 5.35 13.18
C ARG A 87 7.26 6.43 13.34
N ARG A 88 6.97 7.60 12.81
CA ARG A 88 7.82 8.79 12.92
C ARG A 88 6.95 10.01 13.26
N SER A 89 7.52 10.92 14.05
CA SER A 89 7.05 12.30 14.18
C SER A 89 8.03 13.18 13.43
N VAL A 90 7.55 13.94 12.45
CA VAL A 90 8.41 14.73 11.57
C VAL A 90 7.96 16.17 11.48
N GLU A 91 8.93 17.05 11.20
CA GLU A 91 8.72 18.45 10.91
C GLU A 91 9.14 18.75 9.46
N ALA A 92 8.21 19.30 8.69
CA ALA A 92 8.40 19.63 7.28
C ALA A 92 8.59 21.13 7.00
N GLY A 93 8.66 21.93 8.05
CA GLY A 93 8.76 23.39 7.95
C GLY A 93 7.41 24.07 7.64
N PRO A 94 7.39 25.41 7.52
CA PRO A 94 6.18 26.20 7.38
C PRO A 94 5.38 25.90 6.10
N ASP A 95 6.06 25.50 5.03
CA ASP A 95 5.43 25.14 3.75
C ASP A 95 4.86 23.72 3.74
N GLY A 96 5.06 22.94 4.79
CA GLY A 96 4.59 21.57 4.91
C GLY A 96 5.18 20.66 3.84
N LEU A 97 4.36 19.73 3.35
CA LEU A 97 4.76 18.75 2.32
C LEU A 97 4.30 19.12 0.91
N ALA A 98 3.55 20.21 0.74
CA ALA A 98 3.02 20.63 -0.57
C ALA A 98 4.16 20.90 -1.57
N GLY A 99 4.04 20.36 -2.78
CA GLY A 99 5.05 20.48 -3.85
C GLY A 99 6.31 19.66 -3.62
N LYS A 100 6.42 18.90 -2.53
CA LYS A 100 7.57 18.05 -2.23
C LYS A 100 7.36 16.63 -2.76
N ARG A 101 8.48 15.93 -2.96
CA ARG A 101 8.50 14.56 -3.47
C ARG A 101 8.92 13.58 -2.39
N ILE A 102 8.17 12.49 -2.30
CA ILE A 102 8.51 11.31 -1.49
C ILE A 102 8.97 10.22 -2.43
N ASP A 103 10.11 9.62 -2.16
CA ASP A 103 10.67 8.52 -2.94
C ASP A 103 10.53 7.19 -2.18
N PHE A 104 10.37 6.11 -2.94
CA PHE A 104 10.27 4.75 -2.42
C PHE A 104 11.34 3.86 -3.07
N PRO A 105 12.63 4.02 -2.69
CA PRO A 105 13.70 3.20 -3.22
C PRO A 105 13.41 1.71 -3.01
N GLY A 106 13.67 0.89 -4.03
CA GLY A 106 13.43 -0.55 -4.01
C GLY A 106 12.05 -0.98 -4.48
N LEU A 107 11.07 -0.07 -4.57
CA LEU A 107 9.72 -0.39 -5.06
C LEU A 107 9.76 -0.96 -6.48
N GLN A 108 10.61 -0.43 -7.35
CA GLN A 108 10.80 -0.87 -8.74
C GLN A 108 11.27 -2.33 -8.87
N LEU A 109 11.75 -2.94 -7.80
CA LEU A 109 12.18 -4.34 -7.75
C LEU A 109 11.05 -5.28 -7.28
N THR A 110 9.86 -4.76 -7.07
CA THR A 110 8.71 -5.50 -6.54
C THR A 110 7.54 -5.46 -7.51
N ILE A 111 6.51 -6.24 -7.22
CA ILE A 111 5.20 -6.20 -7.87
C ILE A 111 4.13 -5.56 -6.96
N THR A 112 4.57 -4.97 -5.85
CA THR A 112 3.72 -4.41 -4.81
C THR A 112 3.48 -2.94 -5.08
N ASP A 113 2.25 -2.49 -4.90
CA ASP A 113 1.90 -1.08 -4.91
C ASP A 113 2.02 -0.50 -3.49
N ILE A 114 2.06 0.82 -3.38
CA ILE A 114 2.00 1.54 -2.11
C ILE A 114 0.74 2.39 -2.10
N LEU A 115 -0.11 2.19 -1.10
CA LEU A 115 -1.24 3.07 -0.84
C LEU A 115 -0.77 4.19 0.09
N VAL A 116 -0.84 5.43 -0.40
CA VAL A 116 -0.47 6.62 0.37
C VAL A 116 -1.73 7.39 0.75
N ARG A 117 -1.92 7.61 2.04
CA ARG A 117 -2.99 8.43 2.59
C ARG A 117 -2.41 9.69 3.23
N ILE A 118 -2.95 10.83 2.85
CA ILE A 118 -2.56 12.13 3.40
C ILE A 118 -3.78 12.76 4.04
N GLU A 119 -3.69 13.06 5.32
CA GLU A 119 -4.69 13.82 6.08
C GLU A 119 -4.07 15.15 6.49
N ARG A 120 -4.70 16.25 6.07
CA ARG A 120 -4.25 17.60 6.36
C ARG A 120 -4.90 18.14 7.62
N LEU A 121 -4.33 19.20 8.17
CA LEU A 121 -4.80 19.82 9.40
C LEU A 121 -6.26 20.35 9.30
N ASP A 122 -6.70 20.76 8.10
CA ASP A 122 -8.08 21.17 7.81
C ASP A 122 -9.06 19.98 7.71
N GLY A 123 -8.59 18.75 7.91
CA GLY A 123 -9.38 17.52 7.81
C GLY A 123 -9.53 16.99 6.40
N THR A 124 -9.00 17.65 5.39
CA THR A 124 -9.01 17.12 4.01
C THR A 124 -8.13 15.89 3.90
N ARG A 125 -8.60 14.92 3.11
CA ARG A 125 -7.92 13.63 2.91
C ARG A 125 -7.71 13.37 1.43
N SER A 126 -6.56 12.85 1.08
CA SER A 126 -6.27 12.33 -0.25
C SER A 126 -5.67 10.93 -0.15
N THR A 127 -5.92 10.12 -1.16
CA THR A 127 -5.37 8.77 -1.27
C THR A 127 -4.79 8.61 -2.65
N GLU A 128 -3.53 8.18 -2.71
CA GLU A 128 -2.76 7.99 -3.93
C GLU A 128 -2.20 6.58 -3.98
N LEU A 129 -2.07 6.04 -5.18
CA LEU A 129 -1.47 4.74 -5.42
C LEU A 129 -0.12 4.91 -6.13
N VAL A 130 0.96 4.49 -5.48
CA VAL A 130 2.31 4.52 -6.05
C VAL A 130 2.66 3.13 -6.56
N ARG A 131 3.06 3.06 -7.83
CA ARG A 131 3.35 1.80 -8.52
C ARG A 131 4.85 1.61 -8.76
N PRO A 132 5.31 0.35 -8.94
CA PRO A 132 6.72 0.06 -9.21
C PRO A 132 7.32 0.81 -10.40
N GLY A 133 6.53 1.08 -11.44
CA GLY A 133 6.97 1.82 -12.62
C GLY A 133 7.20 3.32 -12.38
N ARG A 134 6.72 3.87 -11.27
CA ARG A 134 6.93 5.26 -10.85
C ARG A 134 7.08 5.30 -9.32
N PRO A 135 8.25 4.94 -8.79
CA PRO A 135 8.46 4.70 -7.36
C PRO A 135 8.62 6.00 -6.55
N PHE A 136 7.76 6.96 -6.78
CA PHE A 136 7.72 8.23 -6.06
C PHE A 136 6.31 8.86 -6.11
N LEU A 137 6.06 9.77 -5.18
CA LEU A 137 4.86 10.58 -5.11
C LEU A 137 5.24 12.06 -5.01
N GLU A 138 4.66 12.89 -5.86
CA GLU A 138 4.69 14.36 -5.74
C GLU A 138 3.42 14.81 -5.02
N ILE A 139 3.59 15.47 -3.88
CA ILE A 139 2.46 15.91 -3.07
C ILE A 139 1.91 17.20 -3.65
N VAL A 140 0.73 17.11 -4.24
CA VAL A 140 0.02 18.26 -4.80
C VAL A 140 -0.47 19.15 -3.67
N ALA A 141 -0.25 20.47 -3.79
CA ALA A 141 -0.85 21.44 -2.92
C ALA A 141 -2.39 21.35 -3.00
N PRO A 142 -3.11 21.51 -1.88
CA PRO A 142 -4.57 21.57 -1.93
C PRO A 142 -4.97 22.67 -2.91
N ARG A 143 -5.85 22.34 -3.86
CA ARG A 143 -6.45 23.36 -4.72
C ARG A 143 -7.24 24.28 -3.81
N GLY A 144 -6.80 25.53 -3.69
CA GLY A 144 -7.54 26.52 -2.96
C GLY A 144 -8.96 26.52 -3.51
N THR A 145 -9.93 26.33 -2.65
CA THR A 145 -11.34 26.59 -2.98
C THR A 145 -11.38 28.08 -3.29
N LEU A 146 -11.53 28.41 -4.57
CA LEU A 146 -11.86 29.78 -4.95
C LEU A 146 -13.20 30.06 -4.29
N ALA A 147 -13.17 30.91 -3.27
CA ALA A 147 -14.34 31.47 -2.64
C ALA A 147 -15.05 32.45 -3.61
#